data_dd6f24d4440304bbf08e361147c3c332
#
_entry.id   dd6f24d4440304bbf08e361147c3c332
#
_cell.length_a   1.000
_cell.length_b   1.000
_cell.length_c   1.000
_cell.angle_alpha   90.00
_cell.angle_beta   90.00
_cell.angle_gamma   90.00
#
_symmetry.space_group_name_H-M   'P 1'
#
loop_
_entity.id
_entity.type
_entity.pdbx_description
1 polymer ?
#
loop_
_entity_poly.entity_id
_entity_poly.type
_entity_poly.pdbx_seq_one_letter_code
_entity_poly.pdbx_strand_id
1 'polypeptide(L)'
;MHRYLLALLLALPMAMDVTPALAGEVSPEDSAALRKEVQAMMGGFARGDTELIIARTHPSLKQLAGGDEAYARATRDTVKALRKAGVTIISDEAGVPGRTYAAGDEEVCFVPRQSLLRVREAPMRSTSFMVAVRRVGTTQWRYLDGAAMLDNPALLRQLLPALEPGVTLPRGGMEAL
;
A
#
# COMPACT_ATOMS: atom_id res chain seq x y z
N MET A 1 -15.77 62.55 -34.85
CA MET A 1 -14.38 62.02 -34.65
C MET A 1 -14.38 61.27 -33.33
N HIS A 2 -14.62 59.94 -33.34
CA HIS A 2 -14.60 59.05 -32.16
C HIS A 2 -13.62 57.93 -32.42
N ARG A 3 -12.52 57.94 -31.68
CA ARG A 3 -11.47 56.92 -31.75
C ARG A 3 -11.83 55.81 -30.72
N TYR A 4 -12.27 54.65 -31.19
CA TYR A 4 -12.41 53.46 -30.37
C TYR A 4 -11.07 52.74 -30.23
N LEU A 5 -10.50 52.76 -29.03
CA LEU A 5 -9.36 51.95 -28.63
C LEU A 5 -9.87 50.57 -28.27
N LEU A 6 -9.56 49.57 -29.11
CA LEU A 6 -9.79 48.17 -28.83
C LEU A 6 -8.63 47.65 -27.97
N ALA A 7 -8.90 47.38 -26.68
CA ALA A 7 -7.94 46.72 -25.81
C ALA A 7 -8.05 45.20 -26.04
N LEU A 8 -7.06 44.61 -26.70
CA LEU A 8 -6.93 43.18 -26.90
C LEU A 8 -6.32 42.56 -25.63
N LEU A 9 -7.13 41.91 -24.77
CA LEU A 9 -6.67 41.12 -23.64
C LEU A 9 -6.14 39.79 -24.17
N LEU A 10 -4.83 39.64 -24.22
CA LEU A 10 -4.17 38.33 -24.42
C LEU A 10 -4.29 37.52 -23.14
N ALA A 11 -5.19 36.56 -23.12
CA ALA A 11 -5.23 35.48 -22.10
C ALA A 11 -4.10 34.49 -22.41
N LEU A 12 -3.01 34.54 -21.67
CA LEU A 12 -2.00 33.47 -21.67
C LEU A 12 -2.60 32.22 -21.00
N PRO A 13 -2.61 31.05 -21.65
CA PRO A 13 -2.88 29.81 -20.96
C PRO A 13 -1.71 29.53 -20.01
N MET A 14 -1.94 29.52 -18.70
CA MET A 14 -1.04 28.92 -17.73
C MET A 14 -1.01 27.41 -18.01
N ALA A 15 -0.01 26.96 -18.73
CA ALA A 15 0.35 25.55 -18.78
C ALA A 15 0.78 25.18 -17.34
N MET A 16 -0.07 24.44 -16.60
CA MET A 16 0.36 23.77 -15.39
C MET A 16 1.34 22.68 -15.83
N ASP A 17 2.64 22.94 -15.68
CA ASP A 17 3.66 21.91 -15.75
C ASP A 17 3.38 20.90 -14.64
N VAL A 18 2.69 19.82 -14.99
CA VAL A 18 2.61 18.63 -14.16
C VAL A 18 3.98 17.97 -14.22
N THR A 19 4.88 18.43 -13.36
CA THR A 19 6.14 17.73 -13.15
C THR A 19 5.80 16.31 -12.68
N PRO A 20 6.25 15.26 -13.40
CA PRO A 20 6.08 13.90 -12.91
C PRO A 20 6.75 13.81 -11.52
N ALA A 21 6.05 13.28 -10.54
CA ALA A 21 6.63 13.04 -9.23
C ALA A 21 7.84 12.13 -9.41
N LEU A 22 9.02 12.67 -9.21
CA LEU A 22 10.26 11.91 -9.22
C LEU A 22 10.18 10.94 -8.04
N ALA A 23 10.33 9.65 -8.35
CA ALA A 23 10.61 8.63 -7.33
C ALA A 23 11.69 9.16 -6.38
N GLY A 24 11.40 9.23 -5.09
CA GLY A 24 12.24 9.94 -4.13
C GLY A 24 12.22 9.31 -2.74
N GLU A 25 12.88 9.97 -1.82
CA GLU A 25 12.79 9.60 -0.41
C GLU A 25 11.42 9.95 0.15
N VAL A 26 10.88 9.06 0.98
CA VAL A 26 9.65 9.32 1.75
C VAL A 26 9.96 10.39 2.79
N SER A 27 9.15 11.44 2.87
CA SER A 27 9.34 12.47 3.89
C SER A 27 9.27 11.87 5.30
N PRO A 28 9.94 12.48 6.31
CA PRO A 28 9.84 11.99 7.69
C PRO A 28 8.40 11.93 8.22
N GLU A 29 7.56 12.88 7.80
CA GLU A 29 6.14 12.93 8.15
C GLU A 29 5.36 11.77 7.52
N ASP A 30 5.51 11.56 6.22
CA ASP A 30 4.89 10.43 5.50
C ASP A 30 5.39 9.09 6.07
N SER A 31 6.68 8.98 6.37
CA SER A 31 7.27 7.78 6.97
C SER A 31 6.62 7.45 8.32
N ALA A 32 6.44 8.44 9.17
CA ALA A 32 5.77 8.26 10.45
C ALA A 32 4.30 7.90 10.28
N ALA A 33 3.58 8.55 9.35
CA ALA A 33 2.19 8.28 9.04
C ALA A 33 1.99 6.85 8.50
N LEU A 34 2.81 6.43 7.53
CA LEU A 34 2.79 5.08 6.95
C LEU A 34 3.01 4.00 8.01
N ARG A 35 4.03 4.15 8.84
CA ARG A 35 4.32 3.20 9.93
C ARG A 35 3.14 3.09 10.89
N LYS A 36 2.60 4.23 11.34
CA LYS A 36 1.46 4.29 12.26
C LYS A 36 0.23 3.59 11.66
N GLU A 37 -0.08 3.84 10.40
CA GLU A 37 -1.25 3.28 9.74
C GLU A 37 -1.10 1.78 9.49
N VAL A 38 0.06 1.32 9.01
CA VAL A 38 0.37 -0.11 8.87
C VAL A 38 0.29 -0.80 10.22
N GLN A 39 0.89 -0.24 11.28
CA GLN A 39 0.83 -0.78 12.63
C GLN A 39 -0.61 -0.92 13.13
N ALA A 40 -1.47 0.08 12.85
CA ALA A 40 -2.87 0.03 13.24
C ALA A 40 -3.66 -1.06 12.50
N MET A 41 -3.42 -1.23 11.19
CA MET A 41 -4.04 -2.29 10.38
C MET A 41 -3.64 -3.69 10.88
N MET A 42 -2.34 -3.89 11.16
CA MET A 42 -1.82 -5.16 11.65
C MET A 42 -2.36 -5.48 13.04
N GLY A 43 -2.39 -4.51 13.94
CA GLY A 43 -2.98 -4.67 15.27
C GLY A 43 -4.48 -4.97 15.21
N GLY A 44 -5.22 -4.37 14.29
CA GLY A 44 -6.60 -4.71 14.01
C GLY A 44 -6.75 -6.16 13.56
N PHE A 45 -5.95 -6.58 12.57
CA PHE A 45 -5.96 -7.94 12.04
C PHE A 45 -5.67 -8.98 13.13
N ALA A 46 -4.68 -8.75 13.98
CA ALA A 46 -4.33 -9.62 15.09
C ALA A 46 -5.52 -9.83 16.06
N ARG A 47 -6.29 -8.79 16.34
CA ARG A 47 -7.51 -8.86 17.16
C ARG A 47 -8.73 -9.39 16.41
N GLY A 48 -8.63 -9.56 15.08
CA GLY A 48 -9.73 -9.99 14.20
C GLY A 48 -10.65 -8.86 13.76
N ASP A 49 -10.24 -7.62 13.97
CA ASP A 49 -10.86 -6.45 13.38
C ASP A 49 -10.27 -6.22 11.98
N THR A 50 -11.07 -6.45 10.95
CA THR A 50 -10.65 -6.36 9.55
C THR A 50 -11.09 -5.07 8.87
N GLU A 51 -11.86 -4.22 9.54
CA GLU A 51 -12.53 -3.08 8.89
C GLU A 51 -11.53 -2.06 8.36
N LEU A 52 -10.47 -1.76 9.11
CA LEU A 52 -9.43 -0.83 8.66
C LEU A 52 -8.68 -1.38 7.44
N ILE A 53 -8.33 -2.67 7.43
CA ILE A 53 -7.69 -3.31 6.28
C ILE A 53 -8.61 -3.22 5.05
N ILE A 54 -9.88 -3.62 5.19
CA ILE A 54 -10.86 -3.58 4.10
C ILE A 54 -11.00 -2.15 3.55
N ALA A 55 -11.12 -1.17 4.44
CA ALA A 55 -11.27 0.23 4.06
C ALA A 55 -10.03 0.80 3.35
N ARG A 56 -8.83 0.37 3.76
CA ARG A 56 -7.55 0.89 3.25
C ARG A 56 -6.95 0.08 2.12
N THR A 57 -7.52 -1.07 1.75
CA THR A 57 -7.02 -1.86 0.62
C THR A 57 -7.15 -1.10 -0.70
N HIS A 58 -6.11 -1.21 -1.53
CA HIS A 58 -6.07 -0.61 -2.86
C HIS A 58 -7.17 -1.19 -3.76
N PRO A 59 -7.84 -0.35 -4.59
CA PRO A 59 -8.96 -0.78 -5.42
C PRO A 59 -8.64 -1.94 -6.37
N SER A 60 -7.42 -2.00 -6.94
CA SER A 60 -7.03 -3.08 -7.86
C SER A 60 -7.12 -4.47 -7.23
N LEU A 61 -6.75 -4.62 -5.94
CA LEU A 61 -6.89 -5.91 -5.25
C LEU A 61 -8.34 -6.27 -4.98
N LYS A 62 -9.17 -5.28 -4.65
CA LYS A 62 -10.61 -5.48 -4.48
C LYS A 62 -11.27 -5.92 -5.78
N GLN A 63 -10.90 -5.29 -6.91
CA GLN A 63 -11.38 -5.68 -8.24
C GLN A 63 -10.94 -7.10 -8.60
N LEU A 64 -9.67 -7.46 -8.34
CA LEU A 64 -9.17 -8.82 -8.57
C LEU A 64 -9.95 -9.87 -7.75
N ALA A 65 -10.39 -9.52 -6.55
CA ALA A 65 -11.18 -10.39 -5.68
C ALA A 65 -12.67 -10.45 -6.04
N GLY A 66 -13.12 -9.75 -7.08
CA GLY A 66 -14.52 -9.71 -7.50
C GLY A 66 -15.36 -8.59 -6.88
N GLY A 67 -14.70 -7.51 -6.42
CA GLY A 67 -15.31 -6.31 -5.87
C GLY A 67 -15.21 -6.18 -4.33
N ASP A 68 -15.68 -5.04 -3.84
CA ASP A 68 -15.55 -4.68 -2.42
C ASP A 68 -16.15 -5.72 -1.45
N GLU A 69 -17.35 -6.21 -1.75
CA GLU A 69 -18.03 -7.19 -0.89
C GLU A 69 -17.36 -8.55 -0.91
N ALA A 70 -16.90 -9.01 -2.08
CA ALA A 70 -16.18 -10.28 -2.21
C ALA A 70 -14.85 -10.23 -1.46
N TYR A 71 -14.10 -9.13 -1.61
CA TYR A 71 -12.88 -8.88 -0.86
C TYR A 71 -13.11 -8.85 0.65
N ALA A 72 -14.14 -8.14 1.10
CA ALA A 72 -14.46 -8.04 2.52
C ALA A 72 -14.82 -9.41 3.14
N ARG A 73 -15.61 -10.23 2.45
CA ARG A 73 -15.90 -11.60 2.86
C ARG A 73 -14.63 -12.43 2.94
N ALA A 74 -13.83 -12.45 1.89
CA ALA A 74 -12.59 -13.22 1.83
C ALA A 74 -11.63 -12.83 2.97
N THR A 75 -11.48 -11.54 3.27
CA THR A 75 -10.63 -11.05 4.36
C THR A 75 -11.11 -11.54 5.71
N ARG A 76 -12.42 -11.44 6.00
CA ARG A 76 -13.00 -11.94 7.26
C ARG A 76 -12.88 -13.46 7.40
N ASP A 77 -13.06 -14.19 6.30
CA ASP A 77 -12.95 -15.65 6.30
C ASP A 77 -11.50 -16.11 6.47
N THR A 78 -10.52 -15.36 5.91
CA THR A 78 -9.09 -15.60 6.14
C THR A 78 -8.75 -15.50 7.63
N VAL A 79 -9.21 -14.46 8.33
CA VAL A 79 -8.97 -14.33 9.78
C VAL A 79 -9.55 -15.49 10.57
N LYS A 80 -10.77 -15.91 10.24
CA LYS A 80 -11.40 -17.07 10.87
C LYS A 80 -10.61 -18.35 10.62
N ALA A 81 -10.16 -18.56 9.36
CA ALA A 81 -9.37 -19.72 8.97
C ALA A 81 -8.02 -19.79 9.70
N LEU A 82 -7.30 -18.66 9.80
CA LEU A 82 -6.03 -18.57 10.54
C LEU A 82 -6.23 -18.96 12.02
N ARG A 83 -7.24 -18.40 12.68
CA ARG A 83 -7.55 -18.74 14.07
C ARG A 83 -7.91 -20.24 14.24
N LYS A 84 -8.72 -20.78 13.33
CA LYS A 84 -9.06 -22.20 13.32
C LYS A 84 -7.83 -23.10 13.12
N ALA A 85 -6.85 -22.64 12.33
CA ALA A 85 -5.58 -23.32 12.12
C ALA A 85 -4.61 -23.19 13.31
N GLY A 86 -4.98 -22.47 14.37
CA GLY A 86 -4.13 -22.28 15.55
C GLY A 86 -3.03 -21.24 15.32
N VAL A 87 -3.23 -20.29 14.40
CA VAL A 87 -2.31 -19.17 14.19
C VAL A 87 -2.67 -18.03 15.13
N THR A 88 -1.70 -17.61 15.94
CA THR A 88 -1.81 -16.45 16.83
C THR A 88 -0.68 -15.48 16.51
N ILE A 89 -1.03 -14.21 16.33
CA ILE A 89 -0.06 -13.13 16.17
C ILE A 89 0.33 -12.65 17.56
N ILE A 90 1.61 -12.73 17.90
CA ILE A 90 2.16 -12.34 19.21
C ILE A 90 2.55 -10.85 19.16
N SER A 91 3.28 -10.46 18.12
CA SER A 91 3.64 -9.07 17.87
C SER A 91 3.75 -8.82 16.38
N ASP A 92 3.54 -7.57 16.01
CA ASP A 92 3.73 -7.04 14.67
C ASP A 92 4.50 -5.72 14.75
N GLU A 93 5.46 -5.53 13.86
CA GLU A 93 6.22 -4.28 13.74
C GLU A 93 6.25 -3.80 12.29
N ALA A 94 5.89 -2.53 12.10
CA ALA A 94 6.10 -1.81 10.85
C ALA A 94 7.47 -1.14 10.86
N GLY A 95 8.32 -1.50 9.91
CA GLY A 95 9.64 -0.92 9.73
C GLY A 95 9.61 0.45 9.07
N VAL A 96 10.78 1.03 8.84
CA VAL A 96 10.92 2.30 8.15
C VAL A 96 10.62 2.10 6.66
N PRO A 97 9.69 2.88 6.06
CA PRO A 97 9.42 2.83 4.64
C PRO A 97 10.67 3.10 3.81
N GLY A 98 10.77 2.44 2.66
CA GLY A 98 11.82 2.69 1.69
C GLY A 98 11.55 3.95 0.84
N ARG A 99 12.25 4.03 -0.30
CA ARG A 99 11.99 5.07 -1.30
C ARG A 99 10.63 4.88 -1.98
N THR A 100 10.12 5.94 -2.60
CA THR A 100 8.97 5.84 -3.50
C THR A 100 9.39 5.46 -4.92
N TYR A 101 8.45 4.89 -5.66
CA TYR A 101 8.55 4.49 -7.06
C TYR A 101 7.35 5.04 -7.82
N ALA A 102 7.53 5.42 -9.08
CA ALA A 102 6.44 5.90 -9.92
C ALA A 102 5.56 4.75 -10.43
N ALA A 103 4.25 4.96 -10.46
CA ALA A 103 3.26 4.04 -11.02
C ALA A 103 2.15 4.81 -11.76
N GLY A 104 2.49 5.44 -12.89
CA GLY A 104 1.58 6.33 -13.62
C GLY A 104 1.31 7.62 -12.84
N ASP A 105 0.06 7.87 -12.47
CA ASP A 105 -0.36 8.99 -11.62
C ASP A 105 -0.32 8.66 -10.11
N GLU A 106 0.22 7.50 -9.78
CA GLU A 106 0.41 7.04 -8.41
C GLU A 106 1.90 6.94 -8.05
N GLU A 107 2.19 6.98 -6.76
CA GLU A 107 3.49 6.64 -6.19
C GLU A 107 3.35 5.45 -5.24
N VAL A 108 4.37 4.62 -5.22
CA VAL A 108 4.41 3.34 -4.49
C VAL A 108 5.57 3.34 -3.52
N CYS A 109 5.35 2.86 -2.30
CA CYS A 109 6.37 2.69 -1.29
C CYS A 109 6.24 1.32 -0.61
N PHE A 110 7.36 0.67 -0.31
CA PHE A 110 7.37 -0.55 0.48
C PHE A 110 7.61 -0.23 1.95
N VAL A 111 6.69 -0.69 2.80
CA VAL A 111 6.79 -0.60 4.26
C VAL A 111 7.16 -1.98 4.80
N PRO A 112 8.39 -2.20 5.29
CA PRO A 112 8.79 -3.48 5.86
C PRO A 112 7.91 -3.87 7.04
N ARG A 113 7.71 -5.16 7.21
CA ARG A 113 6.89 -5.73 8.27
C ARG A 113 7.56 -6.96 8.85
N GLN A 114 7.59 -7.06 10.16
CA GLN A 114 8.02 -8.25 10.88
C GLN A 114 6.93 -8.67 11.87
N SER A 115 6.59 -9.96 11.86
CA SER A 115 5.59 -10.53 12.74
C SER A 115 6.18 -11.70 13.52
N LEU A 116 5.93 -11.75 14.81
CA LEU A 116 6.14 -12.95 15.63
C LEU A 116 4.79 -13.68 15.74
N LEU A 117 4.77 -14.92 15.32
CA LEU A 117 3.58 -15.74 15.25
C LEU A 117 3.76 -17.00 16.12
N ARG A 118 2.64 -17.56 16.56
CA ARG A 118 2.59 -18.95 17.04
C ARG A 118 1.69 -19.73 16.08
N VAL A 119 2.23 -20.80 15.51
CA VAL A 119 1.49 -21.70 14.63
C VAL A 119 1.39 -23.04 15.34
N ARG A 120 0.23 -23.36 15.87
CA ARG A 120 -0.01 -24.53 16.76
C ARG A 120 0.95 -24.48 17.92
N GLU A 121 1.54 -24.22 18.59
CA GLU A 121 2.53 -24.12 19.67
C GLU A 121 3.97 -23.77 19.19
N ALA A 122 4.26 -23.80 17.88
CA ALA A 122 5.57 -23.45 17.37
C ALA A 122 5.72 -21.93 17.15
N PRO A 123 6.73 -21.28 17.73
CA PRO A 123 7.01 -19.88 17.47
C PRO A 123 7.65 -19.72 16.08
N MET A 124 7.16 -18.75 15.33
CA MET A 124 7.57 -18.45 13.95
C MET A 124 7.84 -16.97 13.81
N ARG A 125 8.85 -16.60 13.03
CA ARG A 125 9.07 -15.22 12.59
C ARG A 125 8.67 -15.11 11.11
N SER A 126 7.83 -14.14 10.79
CA SER A 126 7.50 -13.79 9.42
C SER A 126 8.07 -12.42 9.09
N THR A 127 8.83 -12.33 8.00
CA THR A 127 9.28 -11.07 7.41
C THR A 127 8.54 -10.87 6.10
N SER A 128 7.90 -9.72 5.94
CA SER A 128 7.13 -9.35 4.75
C SER A 128 7.12 -7.83 4.58
N PHE A 129 6.21 -7.32 3.79
CA PHE A 129 6.04 -5.88 3.58
C PHE A 129 4.60 -5.55 3.23
N MET A 130 4.22 -4.28 3.42
CA MET A 130 3.03 -3.70 2.81
C MET A 130 3.45 -2.83 1.63
N VAL A 131 2.69 -2.88 0.55
CA VAL A 131 2.84 -1.94 -0.58
C VAL A 131 1.87 -0.81 -0.34
N ALA A 132 2.39 0.36 0.00
CA ALA A 132 1.63 1.59 0.15
C ALA A 132 1.57 2.30 -1.20
N VAL A 133 0.38 2.69 -1.62
CA VAL A 133 0.10 3.34 -2.91
C VAL A 133 -0.74 4.57 -2.65
N ARG A 134 -0.38 5.71 -3.24
CA ARG A 134 -1.23 6.90 -3.23
C ARG A 134 -1.16 7.62 -4.58
N ARG A 135 -2.21 8.35 -4.91
CA ARG A 135 -2.15 9.28 -6.03
C ARG A 135 -1.20 10.42 -5.71
N VAL A 136 -0.36 10.77 -6.67
CA VAL A 136 0.59 11.89 -6.56
C VAL A 136 -0.13 13.16 -6.12
N GLY A 137 0.44 13.89 -5.16
CA GLY A 137 -0.13 15.13 -4.61
C GLY A 137 -1.25 14.91 -3.58
N THR A 138 -1.56 13.67 -3.20
CA THR A 138 -2.52 13.39 -2.11
C THR A 138 -1.81 12.84 -0.87
N THR A 139 -2.51 12.86 0.27
CA THR A 139 -1.99 12.32 1.54
C THR A 139 -2.58 10.96 1.90
N GLN A 140 -3.54 10.46 1.11
CA GLN A 140 -4.28 9.25 1.42
C GLN A 140 -3.64 8.01 0.81
N TRP A 141 -3.02 7.19 1.65
CA TRP A 141 -2.45 5.91 1.26
C TRP A 141 -3.51 4.79 1.18
N ARG A 142 -3.30 3.88 0.24
CA ARG A 142 -3.97 2.59 0.10
C ARG A 142 -2.93 1.49 0.15
N TYR A 143 -3.33 0.28 0.48
CA TYR A 143 -2.36 -0.77 0.78
C TYR A 143 -2.67 -2.06 0.04
N LEU A 144 -1.59 -2.78 -0.31
CA LEU A 144 -1.62 -4.16 -0.78
C LEU A 144 -0.75 -4.99 0.18
N ASP A 145 -1.20 -6.19 0.52
CA ASP A 145 -0.38 -7.11 1.33
C ASP A 145 0.70 -7.73 0.45
N GLY A 146 1.95 -7.49 0.80
CA GLY A 146 3.10 -8.00 0.07
C GLY A 146 3.40 -9.48 0.32
N ALA A 147 2.81 -10.11 1.33
CA ALA A 147 3.08 -11.53 1.61
C ALA A 147 2.73 -12.43 0.42
N ALA A 148 1.58 -12.22 -0.23
CA ALA A 148 1.19 -12.95 -1.42
C ALA A 148 2.11 -12.71 -2.64
N MET A 149 2.83 -11.60 -2.66
CA MET A 149 3.76 -11.24 -3.73
C MET A 149 5.12 -11.93 -3.57
N LEU A 150 5.47 -12.41 -2.37
CA LEU A 150 6.69 -13.20 -2.16
C LEU A 150 6.63 -14.52 -2.93
N ASP A 151 5.46 -15.15 -2.98
CA ASP A 151 5.25 -16.41 -3.71
C ASP A 151 4.93 -16.16 -5.20
N ASN A 152 4.35 -15.00 -5.52
CA ASN A 152 3.99 -14.61 -6.89
C ASN A 152 4.38 -13.16 -7.18
N PRO A 153 5.66 -12.87 -7.51
CA PRO A 153 6.14 -11.52 -7.80
C PRO A 153 5.41 -10.82 -8.96
N ALA A 154 4.86 -11.58 -9.91
CA ALA A 154 4.11 -11.02 -11.04
C ALA A 154 2.81 -10.32 -10.59
N LEU A 155 2.27 -10.67 -9.41
CA LEU A 155 1.07 -10.08 -8.86
C LEU A 155 1.20 -8.56 -8.68
N LEU A 156 2.39 -8.06 -8.27
CA LEU A 156 2.61 -6.63 -8.13
C LEU A 156 2.34 -5.88 -9.44
N ARG A 157 2.86 -6.38 -10.56
CA ARG A 157 2.64 -5.74 -11.87
C ARG A 157 1.22 -5.95 -12.40
N GLN A 158 0.57 -7.02 -12.04
CA GLN A 158 -0.85 -7.22 -12.35
C GLN A 158 -1.73 -6.18 -11.65
N LEU A 159 -1.42 -5.88 -10.38
CA LEU A 159 -2.17 -4.92 -9.57
C LEU A 159 -1.80 -3.45 -9.89
N LEU A 160 -0.55 -3.19 -10.27
CA LEU A 160 0.02 -1.87 -10.59
C LEU A 160 0.75 -1.94 -11.94
N PRO A 161 0.01 -1.99 -13.06
CA PRO A 161 0.61 -2.19 -14.39
C PRO A 161 1.49 -1.02 -14.84
N ALA A 162 1.26 0.18 -14.33
CA ALA A 162 2.04 1.36 -14.63
C ALA A 162 3.28 1.55 -13.72
N LEU A 163 3.57 0.58 -12.84
CA LEU A 163 4.75 0.63 -11.98
C LEU A 163 6.03 0.68 -12.82
N GLU A 164 6.93 1.61 -12.50
CA GLU A 164 8.21 1.79 -13.22
C GLU A 164 9.00 0.48 -13.33
N PRO A 165 9.76 0.28 -14.41
CA PRO A 165 10.56 -0.92 -14.60
C PRO A 165 11.70 -1.02 -13.57
N GLY A 166 12.18 -2.23 -13.31
CA GLY A 166 13.33 -2.47 -12.41
C GLY A 166 13.01 -2.47 -10.90
N VAL A 167 11.76 -2.20 -10.51
CA VAL A 167 11.36 -2.32 -9.10
C VAL A 167 11.44 -3.78 -8.67
N THR A 168 12.20 -4.01 -7.59
CA THR A 168 12.35 -5.33 -6.98
C THR A 168 11.62 -5.37 -5.65
N LEU A 169 10.97 -6.52 -5.36
CA LEU A 169 10.29 -6.72 -4.09
C LEU A 169 11.31 -6.81 -2.94
N PRO A 170 10.98 -6.28 -1.76
CA PRO A 170 11.74 -6.58 -0.55
C PRO A 170 11.79 -8.08 -0.28
N ARG A 171 12.88 -8.55 0.33
CA ARG A 171 12.99 -9.94 0.76
C ARG A 171 12.04 -10.22 1.91
N GLY A 172 11.54 -11.45 1.94
CA GLY A 172 10.67 -11.92 3.01
C GLY A 172 10.68 -13.43 3.12
N GLY A 173 9.96 -13.94 4.08
CA GLY A 173 9.85 -15.37 4.34
C GLY A 173 9.37 -15.66 5.74
N MET A 174 9.32 -16.95 6.07
CA MET A 174 8.92 -17.45 7.38
C MET A 174 9.99 -18.42 7.90
N GLU A 175 10.38 -18.26 9.15
CA GLU A 175 11.37 -19.12 9.81
C GLU A 175 10.87 -19.58 11.19
N ALA A 176 11.20 -20.79 11.59
CA ALA A 176 11.00 -21.28 12.95
C ALA A 176 12.00 -20.67 13.92
N LEU A 177 11.60 -20.41 15.16
CA LEU A 177 12.43 -19.84 16.23
C LEU A 177 12.82 -20.90 17.26
#